data_67252760d02fa95a2806d2a5427f619f
#
_entry.id   67252760d02fa95a2806d2a5427f619f
#
_cell.length_a   1.000
_cell.length_b   1.000
_cell.length_c   1.000
_cell.angle_alpha   90.00
_cell.angle_beta   90.00
_cell.angle_gamma   90.00
#
_symmetry.space_group_name_H-M   'P 1'
#
loop_
_entity.id
_entity.type
_entity.pdbx_description
1 polymer ?
#
loop_
_entity_poly.entity_id
_entity_poly.type
_entity_poly.pdbx_seq_one_letter_code
_entity_poly.pdbx_strand_id
1 'polypeptide(L)'
;MLFRSEQAKKSAPCIVFIDEIDAVGRQRGAGLGGGNDEREQTLNQLLTEMDGFEGNTGIIIVAATNRPDVLDQALMRPGRFDRQVVVDRPDYSGRLQILEVHARGKTLAKDVDLDKIARRTPGYTGADLANLLNEAAILAARRQLSEVAMDEVNEDRKSTRLNSSHLVISYA
;
A
#
# COMPACT_ATOMS: atom_id res chain seq x y z
N MET A 1 12.92 -10.96 14.24
CA MET A 1 12.30 -11.82 13.20
C MET A 1 12.18 -13.29 13.60
N LEU A 2 13.18 -13.90 14.20
CA LEU A 2 13.16 -15.32 14.67
C LEU A 2 11.86 -15.74 15.39
N PHE A 3 11.33 -14.90 16.26
CA PHE A 3 10.13 -15.21 17.04
C PHE A 3 8.86 -15.37 16.18
N ARG A 4 8.76 -14.69 15.03
CA ARG A 4 7.58 -14.74 14.15
C ARG A 4 7.60 -15.96 13.22
N SER A 5 8.79 -16.40 12.76
CA SER A 5 8.91 -17.61 11.94
C SER A 5 8.63 -18.88 12.73
N GLU A 6 9.10 -18.96 13.99
CA GLU A 6 8.74 -20.05 14.90
C GLU A 6 7.23 -20.09 15.19
N GLN A 7 6.61 -18.91 15.35
CA GLN A 7 5.17 -18.81 15.55
C GLN A 7 4.40 -19.28 14.31
N ALA A 8 4.86 -18.91 13.10
CA ALA A 8 4.27 -19.37 11.85
C ALA A 8 4.34 -20.90 11.71
N LYS A 9 5.49 -21.50 12.04
CA LYS A 9 5.65 -22.98 12.04
C LYS A 9 4.68 -23.67 12.99
N LYS A 10 4.40 -23.08 14.15
CA LYS A 10 3.43 -23.61 15.13
C LYS A 10 1.97 -23.41 14.71
N SER A 11 1.70 -22.44 13.85
CA SER A 11 0.36 -22.04 13.42
C SER A 11 0.00 -22.52 12.02
N ALA A 12 0.83 -23.38 11.44
CA ALA A 12 0.56 -23.93 10.11
C ALA A 12 -0.77 -24.72 10.08
N PRO A 13 -1.60 -24.61 9.01
CA PRO A 13 -1.36 -23.80 7.82
C PRO A 13 -1.65 -22.28 8.05
N CYS A 14 -0.76 -21.41 7.59
CA CYS A 14 -0.91 -19.97 7.77
C CYS A 14 -0.30 -19.15 6.63
N ILE A 15 -0.67 -17.87 6.56
CA ILE A 15 -0.08 -16.89 5.66
C ILE A 15 0.74 -15.91 6.50
N VAL A 16 2.00 -15.71 6.12
CA VAL A 16 2.87 -14.67 6.68
C VAL A 16 2.92 -13.51 5.71
N PHE A 17 2.48 -12.33 6.14
CA PHE A 17 2.51 -11.12 5.33
C PHE A 17 3.65 -10.20 5.80
N ILE A 18 4.47 -9.74 4.86
CA ILE A 18 5.58 -8.81 5.09
C ILE A 18 5.33 -7.57 4.26
N ASP A 19 5.00 -6.45 4.92
CA ASP A 19 4.83 -5.18 4.24
C ASP A 19 6.16 -4.43 4.12
N GLU A 20 6.30 -3.59 3.09
CA GLU A 20 7.49 -2.76 2.83
C GLU A 20 8.81 -3.58 2.86
N ILE A 21 8.84 -4.72 2.18
CA ILE A 21 10.00 -5.62 2.22
C ILE A 21 11.29 -4.93 1.70
N ASP A 22 11.20 -3.88 0.91
CA ASP A 22 12.33 -3.07 0.45
C ASP A 22 13.05 -2.34 1.60
N ALA A 23 12.45 -2.20 2.77
CA ALA A 23 13.13 -1.65 3.94
C ALA A 23 14.31 -2.54 4.39
N VAL A 24 14.20 -3.86 4.21
CA VAL A 24 15.21 -4.85 4.59
C VAL A 24 15.82 -5.58 3.40
N GLY A 25 15.08 -5.71 2.31
CA GLY A 25 15.43 -6.50 1.12
C GLY A 25 16.19 -5.75 0.03
N ARG A 26 16.78 -4.58 0.32
CA ARG A 26 17.46 -3.74 -0.66
C ARG A 26 18.78 -4.34 -1.12
N GLN A 27 19.13 -4.16 -2.41
CA GLN A 27 20.40 -4.58 -3.00
C GLN A 27 21.62 -4.04 -2.24
N ARG A 28 22.67 -4.86 -2.18
CA ARG A 28 23.97 -4.52 -1.59
C ARG A 28 24.69 -3.47 -2.44
N GLY A 29 25.30 -2.47 -1.83
CA GLY A 29 26.34 -1.69 -2.48
C GLY A 29 26.05 -0.23 -2.83
N ALA A 30 25.02 0.42 -2.34
CA ALA A 30 24.75 1.83 -2.65
C ALA A 30 24.85 2.79 -1.45
N GLY A 31 25.88 2.65 -0.59
CA GLY A 31 26.05 3.61 0.50
C GLY A 31 27.32 3.41 1.31
N LEU A 32 28.19 4.40 1.29
CA LEU A 32 29.31 4.58 2.20
C LEU A 32 28.77 5.00 3.59
N GLY A 33 28.43 4.04 4.48
CA GLY A 33 28.02 4.40 5.84
C GLY A 33 27.61 3.18 6.67
N GLY A 34 27.97 3.15 7.96
CA GLY A 34 27.85 2.04 8.92
C GLY A 34 26.43 1.54 9.26
N GLY A 35 25.40 1.91 8.50
CA GLY A 35 24.06 1.36 8.66
C GLY A 35 23.75 0.18 7.71
N ASN A 36 24.70 -0.22 6.87
CA ASN A 36 24.52 -1.28 5.90
C ASN A 36 24.67 -2.67 6.53
N ASP A 37 25.50 -2.82 7.54
CA ASP A 37 25.78 -4.11 8.18
C ASP A 37 24.56 -4.72 8.87
N GLU A 38 23.78 -3.91 9.58
CA GLU A 38 22.57 -4.37 10.25
C GLU A 38 21.48 -4.80 9.26
N ARG A 39 21.35 -4.06 8.16
CA ARG A 39 20.38 -4.39 7.10
C ARG A 39 20.79 -5.65 6.37
N GLU A 40 22.07 -5.80 6.04
CA GLU A 40 22.59 -6.98 5.39
C GLU A 40 22.43 -8.22 6.27
N GLN A 41 22.68 -8.08 7.58
CA GLN A 41 22.42 -9.14 8.54
C GLN A 41 20.94 -9.50 8.60
N THR A 42 20.05 -8.51 8.58
CA THR A 42 18.60 -8.73 8.58
C THR A 42 18.14 -9.42 7.30
N LEU A 43 18.66 -9.02 6.15
CA LEU A 43 18.37 -9.67 4.86
C LEU A 43 18.83 -11.12 4.87
N ASN A 44 20.09 -11.39 5.27
CA ASN A 44 20.63 -12.75 5.33
C ASN A 44 19.81 -13.62 6.27
N GLN A 45 19.37 -13.09 7.41
CA GLN A 45 18.50 -13.78 8.32
C GLN A 45 17.14 -14.09 7.69
N LEU A 46 16.52 -13.12 6.98
CA LEU A 46 15.26 -13.34 6.26
C LEU A 46 15.40 -14.46 5.23
N LEU A 47 16.49 -14.45 4.45
CA LEU A 47 16.77 -15.49 3.46
C LEU A 47 16.90 -16.87 4.11
N THR A 48 17.61 -16.96 5.21
CA THR A 48 17.77 -18.21 5.97
C THR A 48 16.44 -18.72 6.52
N GLU A 49 15.60 -17.81 7.02
CA GLU A 49 14.26 -18.17 7.51
C GLU A 49 13.36 -18.67 6.38
N MET A 50 13.43 -18.05 5.19
CA MET A 50 12.68 -18.50 4.02
C MET A 50 13.12 -19.88 3.56
N ASP A 51 14.42 -20.12 3.46
CA ASP A 51 14.97 -21.44 3.12
C ASP A 51 14.58 -22.50 4.18
N GLY A 52 14.38 -22.10 5.44
CA GLY A 52 13.88 -22.95 6.51
C GLY A 52 12.39 -23.32 6.43
N PHE A 53 11.64 -22.74 5.48
CA PHE A 53 10.25 -23.10 5.17
C PHE A 53 10.17 -24.08 3.97
N GLU A 54 11.30 -24.48 3.37
CA GLU A 54 11.32 -25.47 2.31
C GLU A 54 10.76 -26.80 2.78
N GLY A 55 9.79 -27.31 2.05
CA GLY A 55 9.11 -28.57 2.32
C GLY A 55 7.75 -28.38 3.00
N ASN A 56 6.70 -28.52 2.22
CA ASN A 56 5.26 -28.76 2.52
C ASN A 56 4.76 -28.39 3.94
N THR A 57 5.23 -27.26 4.48
CA THR A 57 4.88 -26.80 5.84
C THR A 57 3.50 -26.15 5.92
N GLY A 58 2.80 -25.97 4.78
CA GLY A 58 1.52 -25.25 4.74
C GLY A 58 1.64 -23.76 5.03
N ILE A 59 2.84 -23.18 4.91
CA ILE A 59 3.08 -21.74 5.12
C ILE A 59 3.24 -21.06 3.78
N ILE A 60 2.48 -19.98 3.55
CA ILE A 60 2.61 -19.11 2.39
C ILE A 60 3.18 -17.78 2.86
N ILE A 61 4.27 -17.33 2.23
CA ILE A 61 4.84 -16.02 2.50
C ILE A 61 4.42 -15.07 1.38
N VAL A 62 3.85 -13.94 1.76
CA VAL A 62 3.44 -12.86 0.86
C VAL A 62 4.18 -11.60 1.28
N ALA A 63 4.86 -10.93 0.34
CA ALA A 63 5.50 -9.66 0.60
C ALA A 63 4.95 -8.56 -0.30
N ALA A 64 4.89 -7.34 0.20
CA ALA A 64 4.50 -6.17 -0.57
C ALA A 64 5.63 -5.14 -0.62
N THR A 65 5.77 -4.47 -1.76
CA THR A 65 6.68 -3.34 -1.95
C THR A 65 6.16 -2.38 -3.02
N ASN A 66 6.44 -1.10 -2.85
CA ASN A 66 6.24 -0.08 -3.88
C ASN A 66 7.50 0.10 -4.76
N ARG A 67 8.60 -0.59 -4.44
CA ARG A 67 9.89 -0.45 -5.10
C ARG A 67 10.53 -1.80 -5.44
N PRO A 68 9.94 -2.56 -6.36
CA PRO A 68 10.50 -3.86 -6.76
C PRO A 68 11.89 -3.76 -7.41
N ASP A 69 12.21 -2.59 -7.97
CA ASP A 69 13.49 -2.27 -8.62
C ASP A 69 14.70 -2.29 -7.68
N VAL A 70 14.49 -2.06 -6.38
CA VAL A 70 15.57 -2.00 -5.39
C VAL A 70 15.78 -3.31 -4.63
N LEU A 71 14.92 -4.31 -4.83
CA LEU A 71 15.02 -5.59 -4.13
C LEU A 71 16.25 -6.39 -4.55
N ASP A 72 16.87 -7.06 -3.57
CA ASP A 72 17.99 -7.97 -3.83
C ASP A 72 17.50 -9.19 -4.63
N GLN A 73 18.26 -9.53 -5.68
CA GLN A 73 17.93 -10.66 -6.55
C GLN A 73 17.88 -12.00 -5.80
N ALA A 74 18.54 -12.12 -4.67
CA ALA A 74 18.49 -13.32 -3.84
C ALA A 74 17.07 -13.59 -3.29
N LEU A 75 16.25 -12.56 -3.09
CA LEU A 75 14.85 -12.71 -2.68
C LEU A 75 13.96 -13.28 -3.79
N MET A 76 14.34 -13.05 -5.05
CA MET A 76 13.52 -13.41 -6.22
C MET A 76 13.87 -14.79 -6.79
N ARG A 77 14.75 -15.55 -6.12
CA ARG A 77 15.13 -16.90 -6.55
C ARG A 77 14.00 -17.91 -6.30
N PRO A 78 13.91 -18.99 -7.13
CA PRO A 78 13.01 -20.10 -6.87
C PRO A 78 13.13 -20.63 -5.43
N GLY A 79 12.00 -21.00 -4.83
CA GLY A 79 11.94 -21.39 -3.41
C GLY A 79 11.74 -20.23 -2.44
N ARG A 80 11.76 -18.98 -2.93
CA ARG A 80 11.52 -17.76 -2.14
C ARG A 80 10.35 -16.99 -2.75
N PHE A 81 10.52 -15.75 -3.20
CA PHE A 81 9.46 -14.99 -3.90
C PHE A 81 9.53 -15.30 -5.41
N ASP A 82 9.07 -16.47 -5.80
CA ASP A 82 9.09 -16.96 -7.17
C ASP A 82 7.94 -16.42 -8.04
N ARG A 83 6.94 -15.83 -7.42
CA ARG A 83 5.78 -15.22 -8.09
C ARG A 83 5.68 -13.75 -7.79
N GLN A 84 5.54 -12.96 -8.84
CA GLN A 84 5.28 -11.52 -8.75
C GLN A 84 3.87 -11.24 -9.25
N VAL A 85 3.13 -10.48 -8.47
CA VAL A 85 1.81 -9.97 -8.83
C VAL A 85 1.87 -8.45 -8.81
N VAL A 86 1.68 -7.84 -9.96
CA VAL A 86 1.58 -6.37 -10.05
C VAL A 86 0.16 -5.96 -9.69
N VAL A 87 0.03 -5.07 -8.73
CA VAL A 87 -1.25 -4.46 -8.36
C VAL A 87 -1.33 -3.09 -9.04
N ASP A 88 -2.04 -3.03 -10.15
CA ASP A 88 -2.24 -1.80 -10.91
C ASP A 88 -3.19 -0.84 -10.19
N ARG A 89 -3.21 0.42 -10.69
CA ARG A 89 -4.21 1.39 -10.26
C ARG A 89 -5.61 0.88 -10.61
N PRO A 90 -6.62 1.13 -9.75
CA PRO A 90 -7.96 0.62 -9.99
C PRO A 90 -8.58 1.22 -11.26
N ASP A 91 -9.26 0.39 -12.00
CA ASP A 91 -10.13 0.82 -13.09
C ASP A 91 -11.36 1.56 -12.54
N TYR A 92 -12.28 1.97 -13.42
CA TYR A 92 -13.50 2.66 -12.99
C TYR A 92 -14.31 1.83 -11.97
N SER A 93 -14.52 0.54 -12.23
CA SER A 93 -15.28 -0.35 -11.35
C SER A 93 -14.63 -0.51 -10.00
N GLY A 94 -13.30 -0.71 -9.99
CA GLY A 94 -12.52 -0.79 -8.75
C GLY A 94 -12.58 0.49 -7.95
N ARG A 95 -12.50 1.67 -8.59
CA ARG A 95 -12.63 2.96 -7.89
C ARG A 95 -14.01 3.13 -7.25
N LEU A 96 -15.06 2.73 -7.93
CA LEU A 96 -16.42 2.80 -7.37
C LEU A 96 -16.52 1.92 -6.11
N GLN A 97 -16.05 0.67 -6.17
CA GLN A 97 -16.06 -0.25 -5.02
C GLN A 97 -15.22 0.29 -3.85
N ILE A 98 -14.06 0.88 -4.13
CA ILE A 98 -13.21 1.51 -3.10
C ILE A 98 -13.94 2.67 -2.44
N LEU A 99 -14.59 3.54 -3.23
CA LEU A 99 -15.39 4.65 -2.71
C LEU A 99 -16.54 4.15 -1.84
N GLU A 100 -17.25 3.11 -2.24
CA GLU A 100 -18.32 2.48 -1.45
C GLU A 100 -17.82 1.97 -0.10
N VAL A 101 -16.63 1.34 -0.08
CA VAL A 101 -16.01 0.87 1.17
C VAL A 101 -15.68 2.03 2.10
N HIS A 102 -15.05 3.10 1.58
CA HIS A 102 -14.65 4.26 2.39
C HIS A 102 -15.81 5.21 2.71
N ALA A 103 -16.93 5.12 2.01
CA ALA A 103 -18.17 5.82 2.34
C ALA A 103 -18.88 5.21 3.57
N ARG A 104 -18.63 3.94 3.86
CA ARG A 104 -19.21 3.29 5.04
C ARG A 104 -18.73 4.00 6.30
N GLY A 105 -19.67 4.39 7.16
CA GLY A 105 -19.38 5.12 8.39
C GLY A 105 -19.24 6.64 8.24
N LYS A 106 -19.48 7.18 7.04
CA LYS A 106 -19.61 8.62 6.80
C LYS A 106 -21.06 8.97 6.46
N THR A 107 -21.57 10.06 7.04
CA THR A 107 -22.91 10.56 6.72
C THR A 107 -22.81 11.36 5.42
N LEU A 108 -23.17 10.74 4.31
CA LEU A 108 -23.20 11.38 3.00
C LEU A 108 -24.59 11.95 2.72
N ALA A 109 -24.65 13.15 2.19
CA ALA A 109 -25.89 13.76 1.73
C ALA A 109 -26.42 13.04 0.48
N LYS A 110 -27.70 13.20 0.17
CA LYS A 110 -28.38 12.51 -0.94
C LYS A 110 -27.88 12.93 -2.34
N ASP A 111 -27.20 14.06 -2.43
CA ASP A 111 -26.63 14.59 -3.67
C ASP A 111 -25.25 13.97 -4.01
N VAL A 112 -24.63 13.25 -3.03
CA VAL A 112 -23.34 12.59 -3.24
C VAL A 112 -23.53 11.34 -4.10
N ASP A 113 -22.99 11.41 -5.30
CA ASP A 113 -23.03 10.35 -6.31
C ASP A 113 -21.62 9.75 -6.46
N LEU A 114 -21.40 8.59 -5.86
CA LEU A 114 -20.10 7.88 -5.88
C LEU A 114 -19.73 7.45 -7.30
N ASP A 115 -20.70 7.17 -8.17
CA ASP A 115 -20.47 6.86 -9.58
C ASP A 115 -19.86 8.06 -10.32
N LYS A 116 -20.40 9.26 -10.11
CA LYS A 116 -19.82 10.49 -10.67
C LYS A 116 -18.42 10.76 -10.15
N ILE A 117 -18.16 10.49 -8.87
CA ILE A 117 -16.82 10.64 -8.28
C ILE A 117 -15.86 9.67 -8.94
N ALA A 118 -16.22 8.39 -9.09
CA ALA A 118 -15.39 7.37 -9.73
C ALA A 118 -15.05 7.71 -11.18
N ARG A 119 -16.01 8.27 -11.95
CA ARG A 119 -15.78 8.75 -13.33
C ARG A 119 -14.83 9.93 -13.41
N ARG A 120 -14.83 10.80 -12.40
CA ARG A 120 -14.04 12.03 -12.37
C ARG A 120 -12.65 11.88 -11.74
N THR A 121 -12.31 10.68 -11.28
CA THR A 121 -11.03 10.38 -10.59
C THR A 121 -10.18 9.35 -11.36
N PRO A 122 -9.97 9.48 -12.68
CA PRO A 122 -9.11 8.56 -13.41
C PRO A 122 -7.67 8.64 -12.86
N GLY A 123 -7.05 7.47 -12.66
CA GLY A 123 -5.67 7.37 -12.16
C GLY A 123 -5.50 7.49 -10.64
N TYR A 124 -6.57 7.74 -9.88
CA TYR A 124 -6.50 7.75 -8.42
C TYR A 124 -6.26 6.33 -7.88
N THR A 125 -5.42 6.25 -6.85
CA THR A 125 -5.19 5.04 -6.07
C THR A 125 -6.29 4.87 -5.01
N GLY A 126 -6.31 3.72 -4.33
CA GLY A 126 -7.21 3.52 -3.19
C GLY A 126 -6.97 4.52 -2.07
N ALA A 127 -5.71 4.86 -1.79
CA ALA A 127 -5.33 5.86 -0.80
C ALA A 127 -5.82 7.27 -1.19
N ASP A 128 -5.71 7.65 -2.47
CA ASP A 128 -6.21 8.95 -2.95
C ASP A 128 -7.73 9.07 -2.79
N LEU A 129 -8.47 7.99 -3.10
CA LEU A 129 -9.93 7.95 -2.95
C LEU A 129 -10.37 7.97 -1.49
N ALA A 130 -9.66 7.27 -0.62
CA ALA A 130 -9.89 7.31 0.82
C ALA A 130 -9.66 8.72 1.37
N ASN A 131 -8.55 9.34 0.97
CA ASN A 131 -8.20 10.70 1.38
C ASN A 131 -9.24 11.72 0.89
N LEU A 132 -9.68 11.62 -0.36
CA LEU A 132 -10.71 12.48 -0.93
C LEU A 132 -11.98 12.52 -0.05
N LEU A 133 -12.48 11.36 0.36
CA LEU A 133 -13.67 11.28 1.22
C LEU A 133 -13.40 11.73 2.66
N ASN A 134 -12.19 11.52 3.17
CA ASN A 134 -11.80 11.98 4.50
C ASN A 134 -11.69 13.51 4.55
N GLU A 135 -11.03 14.12 3.58
CA GLU A 135 -10.88 15.57 3.50
C GLU A 135 -12.23 16.26 3.31
N ALA A 136 -13.12 15.69 2.46
CA ALA A 136 -14.48 16.18 2.32
C ALA A 136 -15.25 16.13 3.66
N ALA A 137 -15.07 15.08 4.44
CA ALA A 137 -15.68 14.97 5.77
C ALA A 137 -15.11 16.00 6.76
N ILE A 138 -13.80 16.25 6.73
CA ILE A 138 -13.15 17.28 7.54
C ILE A 138 -13.67 18.67 7.15
N LEU A 139 -13.84 18.94 5.86
CA LEU A 139 -14.36 20.21 5.36
C LEU A 139 -15.82 20.43 5.80
N ALA A 140 -16.66 19.40 5.69
CA ALA A 140 -18.03 19.43 6.20
C ALA A 140 -18.06 19.73 7.71
N ALA A 141 -17.20 19.07 8.49
CA ALA A 141 -17.11 19.32 9.93
C ALA A 141 -16.66 20.76 10.25
N ARG A 142 -15.69 21.30 9.53
CA ARG A 142 -15.26 22.71 9.68
C ARG A 142 -16.37 23.70 9.36
N ARG A 143 -17.25 23.36 8.43
CA ARG A 143 -18.45 24.15 8.07
C ARG A 143 -19.65 23.88 8.96
N GLN A 144 -19.49 23.04 9.99
CA GLN A 144 -20.55 22.63 10.91
C GLN A 144 -21.75 21.98 10.21
N LEU A 145 -21.50 21.28 9.10
CA LEU A 145 -22.51 20.51 8.37
C LEU A 145 -22.71 19.14 9.04
N SER A 146 -23.94 18.65 9.05
CA SER A 146 -24.28 17.32 9.58
C SER A 146 -23.97 16.17 8.61
N GLU A 147 -23.80 16.49 7.32
CA GLU A 147 -23.59 15.55 6.23
C GLU A 147 -22.54 16.10 5.27
N VAL A 148 -21.85 15.20 4.58
CA VAL A 148 -20.91 15.54 3.52
C VAL A 148 -21.66 15.68 2.22
N ALA A 149 -21.72 16.87 1.63
CA ALA A 149 -22.36 17.11 0.35
C ALA A 149 -21.36 17.00 -0.81
N MET A 150 -21.89 17.00 -2.05
CA MET A 150 -21.06 16.89 -3.24
C MET A 150 -20.11 18.08 -3.43
N ASP A 151 -20.44 19.24 -2.87
CA ASP A 151 -19.62 20.45 -2.93
C ASP A 151 -18.31 20.29 -2.16
N GLU A 152 -18.34 19.69 -0.97
CA GLU A 152 -17.14 19.40 -0.17
C GLU A 152 -16.20 18.44 -0.92
N VAL A 153 -16.76 17.41 -1.57
CA VAL A 153 -15.99 16.45 -2.38
C VAL A 153 -15.35 17.11 -3.60
N ASN A 154 -16.06 18.04 -4.25
CA ASN A 154 -15.54 18.74 -5.43
C ASN A 154 -14.45 19.76 -5.07
N GLU A 155 -14.54 20.40 -3.91
CA GLU A 155 -13.56 21.39 -3.45
C GLU A 155 -12.23 20.73 -3.11
N ASP A 156 -12.26 19.63 -2.40
CA ASP A 156 -11.04 18.89 -2.07
C ASP A 156 -10.35 18.33 -3.33
N ARG A 157 -11.11 17.83 -4.30
CA ARG A 157 -10.54 17.38 -5.57
C ARG A 157 -9.73 18.45 -6.29
N LYS A 158 -10.08 19.73 -6.15
CA LYS A 158 -9.32 20.85 -6.73
C LYS A 158 -8.00 21.04 -5.99
N SER A 159 -7.98 20.94 -4.67
CA SER A 159 -6.78 21.07 -3.83
C SER A 159 -5.81 19.92 -4.03
N THR A 160 -6.28 18.70 -4.08
CA THR A 160 -5.45 17.50 -4.31
C THR A 160 -4.78 17.53 -5.69
N ARG A 161 -5.46 18.01 -6.73
CA ARG A 161 -4.89 18.14 -8.08
C ARG A 161 -3.80 19.22 -8.16
N LEU A 162 -3.89 20.27 -7.37
CA LEU A 162 -2.87 21.30 -7.26
C LEU A 162 -1.62 20.78 -6.53
N ASN A 163 -1.79 19.99 -5.47
CA ASN A 163 -0.68 19.41 -4.72
C ASN A 163 0.09 18.36 -5.54
N SER A 164 -0.58 17.52 -6.32
CA SER A 164 0.08 16.55 -7.21
C SER A 164 0.88 17.21 -8.34
N SER A 165 0.46 18.38 -8.82
CA SER A 165 1.22 19.15 -9.82
C SER A 165 2.46 19.83 -9.23
N HIS A 166 2.46 20.19 -7.94
CA HIS A 166 3.61 20.76 -7.26
C HIS A 166 4.69 19.71 -6.92
N LEU A 167 4.32 18.44 -6.69
CA LEU A 167 5.27 17.35 -6.46
C LEU A 167 6.09 16.97 -7.71
N VAL A 168 5.57 17.25 -8.92
CA VAL A 168 6.29 17.00 -10.19
C VAL A 168 7.37 18.06 -10.47
N ILE A 169 7.32 19.22 -9.85
CA ILE A 169 8.30 20.30 -10.07
C ILE A 169 9.53 20.15 -9.14
N SER A 170 9.50 19.23 -8.15
CA SER A 170 10.58 19.02 -7.20
C SER A 170 11.64 17.99 -7.65
N TYR A 171 11.55 17.44 -8.86
CA TYR A 171 12.50 16.50 -9.46
C TYR A 171 12.98 16.94 -10.84
N ALA A 172 13.34 18.20 -10.99
CA ALA A 172 14.10 18.70 -12.14
C ALA A 172 15.49 19.12 -11.70
#